data_74a99e493eeab1380d18724f26e076e3
#
_entry.id   74a99e493eeab1380d18724f26e076e3
#
_cell.length_a   1.000
_cell.length_b   1.000
_cell.length_c   1.000
_cell.angle_alpha   90.00
_cell.angle_beta   90.00
_cell.angle_gamma   90.00
#
_symmetry.space_group_name_H-M   'P 1'
#
loop_
_entity.id
_entity.type
_entity.pdbx_description
1 polymer ?
#
loop_
_entity_poly.entity_id
_entity_poly.type
_entity_poly.pdbx_seq_one_letter_code
_entity_poly.pdbx_strand_id
1 'polypeptide(L)'
;MYKDKNNVVEDSFQAFLVDGANFTKNEEYPIIESWMIPKLPPKKIMPFDKALNYHGDLSDVYICTYARDCTFERIRKNPKRYLNFFKRCAGIIGFDYSIHSDMPIVKQKAQMNDNLSLSFYYGKQENNIIPNIRYGIDELADEYLS
;
A
#
# COMPACT_ATOMS: atom_id res chain seq x y z
N MET A 1 -16.50 -2.61 16.53
CA MET A 1 -15.25 -3.34 16.82
C MET A 1 -15.54 -4.56 17.68
N TYR A 2 -14.96 -5.66 17.36
CA TYR A 2 -15.09 -6.91 18.11
C TYR A 2 -14.10 -6.91 19.28
N LYS A 3 -14.52 -7.36 20.45
CA LYS A 3 -13.62 -7.57 21.60
C LYS A 3 -13.34 -9.05 21.77
N ASP A 4 -12.09 -9.41 21.84
CA ASP A 4 -11.70 -10.79 22.13
C ASP A 4 -11.95 -11.15 23.61
N LYS A 5 -11.69 -12.41 23.97
CA LYS A 5 -11.87 -12.92 25.33
C LYS A 5 -11.02 -12.20 26.39
N ASN A 6 -10.02 -11.44 25.97
CA ASN A 6 -9.10 -10.69 26.83
C ASN A 6 -9.43 -9.18 26.89
N ASN A 7 -10.58 -8.78 26.39
CA ASN A 7 -10.98 -7.36 26.26
C ASN A 7 -10.11 -6.53 25.30
N VAL A 8 -9.32 -7.18 24.43
CA VAL A 8 -8.56 -6.50 23.40
C VAL A 8 -9.51 -6.16 22.26
N VAL A 9 -9.47 -4.91 21.82
CA VAL A 9 -10.26 -4.46 20.67
C VAL A 9 -9.57 -4.95 19.41
N GLU A 10 -10.24 -5.82 18.66
CA GLU A 10 -9.75 -6.29 17.38
C GLU A 10 -10.11 -5.28 16.28
N ASP A 11 -9.10 -4.83 15.54
CA ASP A 11 -9.26 -4.00 14.36
C ASP A 11 -9.32 -4.87 13.12
N SER A 12 -10.45 -5.55 12.93
CA SER A 12 -10.65 -6.49 11.80
C SER A 12 -10.68 -5.79 10.45
N PHE A 13 -10.92 -4.48 10.41
CA PHE A 13 -10.90 -3.67 9.19
C PHE A 13 -9.56 -3.00 8.95
N GLN A 14 -8.58 -3.22 9.82
CA GLN A 14 -7.26 -2.61 9.71
C GLN A 14 -7.31 -1.07 9.63
N ALA A 15 -8.18 -0.44 10.40
CA ALA A 15 -8.30 1.02 10.44
C ALA A 15 -6.99 1.73 10.82
N PHE A 16 -6.10 1.04 11.52
CA PHE A 16 -4.79 1.57 11.87
C PHE A 16 -3.92 1.94 10.65
N LEU A 17 -4.17 1.33 9.49
CA LEU A 17 -3.42 1.63 8.26
C LEU A 17 -3.54 3.10 7.86
N VAL A 18 -4.71 3.69 8.08
CA VAL A 18 -5.03 5.07 7.69
C VAL A 18 -5.07 6.03 8.87
N ASP A 19 -4.54 5.63 10.01
CA ASP A 19 -4.48 6.47 11.20
C ASP A 19 -3.66 7.73 10.92
N GLY A 20 -4.27 8.91 11.12
CA GLY A 20 -3.68 10.20 10.82
C GLY A 20 -3.76 10.64 9.36
N ALA A 21 -4.41 9.88 8.49
CA ALA A 21 -4.56 10.24 7.08
C ALA A 21 -5.55 11.38 6.87
N ASN A 22 -5.28 12.20 5.85
CA ASN A 22 -6.29 13.01 5.20
C ASN A 22 -6.96 12.18 4.10
N PHE A 23 -8.21 12.47 3.81
CA PHE A 23 -8.99 11.70 2.84
C PHE A 23 -9.42 12.56 1.66
N THR A 24 -9.69 11.89 0.53
CA THR A 24 -10.27 12.54 -0.64
C THR A 24 -11.63 13.18 -0.31
N LYS A 25 -12.13 14.03 -1.21
CA LYS A 25 -13.35 14.81 -1.02
C LYS A 25 -14.55 13.98 -0.57
N ASN A 26 -14.65 12.73 -1.02
CA ASN A 26 -15.73 11.81 -0.66
C ASN A 26 -15.39 10.93 0.56
N GLU A 27 -14.25 11.16 1.21
CA GLU A 27 -13.76 10.39 2.36
C GLU A 27 -13.57 8.89 2.06
N GLU A 28 -13.36 8.53 0.79
CA GLU A 28 -13.23 7.12 0.37
C GLU A 28 -11.78 6.62 0.39
N TYR A 29 -10.81 7.50 0.11
CA TYR A 29 -9.41 7.10 -0.04
C TYR A 29 -8.48 7.98 0.79
N PRO A 30 -7.46 7.38 1.43
CA PRO A 30 -6.42 8.17 2.07
C PRO A 30 -5.56 8.87 1.04
N ILE A 31 -5.12 10.09 1.35
CA ILE A 31 -4.25 10.88 0.50
C ILE A 31 -2.80 10.50 0.77
N ILE A 32 -2.06 10.20 -0.29
CA ILE A 32 -0.60 10.04 -0.22
C ILE A 32 0.01 11.44 -0.22
N GLU A 33 0.61 11.82 0.88
CA GLU A 33 1.16 13.16 1.05
C GLU A 33 2.46 13.34 0.24
N SER A 34 2.70 14.56 -0.23
CA SER A 34 3.84 14.86 -1.09
C SER A 34 5.19 14.52 -0.45
N TRP A 35 5.32 14.60 0.87
CA TRP A 35 6.55 14.27 1.58
C TRP A 35 6.86 12.76 1.60
N MET A 36 5.87 11.89 1.32
CA MET A 36 6.06 10.46 1.19
C MET A 36 6.65 10.06 -0.16
N ILE A 37 6.55 10.94 -1.16
CA ILE A 37 6.98 10.67 -2.53
C ILE A 37 8.44 11.11 -2.70
N PRO A 38 9.31 10.24 -3.25
CA PRO A 38 10.70 10.59 -3.47
C PRO A 38 10.85 11.69 -4.52
N LYS A 39 11.84 12.55 -4.36
CA LYS A 39 12.15 13.62 -5.31
C LYS A 39 12.92 13.12 -6.54
N LEU A 40 13.61 12.00 -6.41
CA LEU A 40 14.42 11.40 -7.46
C LEU A 40 13.87 10.03 -7.84
N PRO A 41 13.99 9.62 -9.11
CA PRO A 41 13.58 8.30 -9.54
C PRO A 41 14.43 7.20 -8.90
N PRO A 42 13.89 5.97 -8.77
CA PRO A 42 14.66 4.84 -8.27
C PRO A 42 15.87 4.53 -9.16
N LYS A 43 17.01 4.25 -8.54
CA LYS A 43 18.21 3.80 -9.25
C LYS A 43 18.22 2.28 -9.43
N LYS A 44 17.71 1.54 -8.45
CA LYS A 44 17.63 0.09 -8.46
C LYS A 44 16.23 -0.35 -8.03
N ILE A 45 15.70 -1.35 -8.68
CA ILE A 45 14.38 -1.92 -8.42
C ILE A 45 14.51 -3.43 -8.29
N MET A 46 13.85 -3.99 -7.29
CA MET A 46 13.83 -5.44 -7.07
C MET A 46 12.41 -5.89 -6.74
N PRO A 47 11.93 -7.02 -7.31
CA PRO A 47 10.65 -7.59 -6.92
C PRO A 47 10.62 -8.00 -5.45
N PHE A 48 9.46 -7.87 -4.81
CA PHE A 48 9.28 -8.12 -3.38
C PHE A 48 9.71 -9.53 -2.95
N ASP A 49 9.26 -10.56 -3.65
CA ASP A 49 9.58 -11.95 -3.34
C ASP A 49 11.07 -12.26 -3.46
N LYS A 50 11.73 -11.70 -4.47
CA LYS A 50 13.19 -11.80 -4.63
C LYS A 50 13.93 -11.07 -3.50
N ALA A 51 13.46 -9.89 -3.13
CA ALA A 51 14.07 -9.06 -2.10
C ALA A 51 13.98 -9.69 -0.71
N LEU A 52 12.90 -10.41 -0.39
CA LEU A 52 12.74 -11.11 0.89
C LEU A 52 13.85 -12.13 1.15
N ASN A 53 14.38 -12.75 0.11
CA ASN A 53 15.42 -13.77 0.20
C ASN A 53 16.81 -13.22 -0.13
N TYR A 54 16.92 -11.92 -0.35
CA TYR A 54 18.20 -11.29 -0.68
C TYR A 54 18.98 -10.93 0.58
N HIS A 55 20.23 -11.36 0.65
CA HIS A 55 21.12 -11.15 1.80
C HIS A 55 22.06 -9.96 1.65
N GLY A 56 22.01 -9.26 0.53
CA GLY A 56 22.83 -8.08 0.27
C GLY A 56 22.23 -6.78 0.82
N ASP A 57 22.88 -5.67 0.49
CA ASP A 57 22.44 -4.34 0.86
C ASP A 57 21.23 -3.91 0.01
N LEU A 58 20.16 -3.51 0.67
CA LEU A 58 18.94 -3.02 0.03
C LEU A 58 18.74 -1.50 0.21
N SER A 59 19.71 -0.80 0.79
CA SER A 59 19.55 0.62 1.15
C SER A 59 19.33 1.56 -0.03
N ASP A 60 19.71 1.15 -1.24
CA ASP A 60 19.51 1.91 -2.49
C ASP A 60 18.48 1.26 -3.43
N VAL A 61 17.75 0.26 -2.96
CA VAL A 61 16.82 -0.54 -3.75
C VAL A 61 15.37 -0.18 -3.42
N TYR A 62 14.58 0.10 -4.45
CA TYR A 62 13.13 0.21 -4.36
C TYR A 62 12.50 -1.16 -4.57
N ILE A 63 11.60 -1.52 -3.70
CA ILE A 63 10.91 -2.80 -3.76
C ILE A 63 9.66 -2.64 -4.60
N CYS A 64 9.60 -3.37 -5.70
CA CYS A 64 8.43 -3.41 -6.59
C CYS A 64 7.45 -4.47 -6.08
N THR A 65 6.22 -4.04 -5.83
CA THR A 65 5.15 -4.91 -5.35
C THR A 65 4.21 -5.35 -6.46
N TYR A 66 4.61 -5.22 -7.72
CA TYR A 66 3.87 -5.71 -8.89
C TYR A 66 4.05 -7.22 -9.01
N ALA A 67 3.20 -7.96 -8.33
CA ALA A 67 3.21 -9.40 -8.33
C ALA A 67 1.77 -9.92 -8.33
N ARG A 68 1.60 -11.23 -8.23
CA ARG A 68 0.26 -11.81 -8.08
C ARG A 68 -0.36 -11.37 -6.75
N ASP A 69 -1.66 -11.16 -6.74
CA ASP A 69 -2.39 -10.73 -5.55
C ASP A 69 -2.12 -11.62 -4.33
N CYS A 70 -1.92 -12.93 -4.54
CA CYS A 70 -1.57 -13.84 -3.45
C CYS A 70 -0.25 -13.51 -2.75
N THR A 71 0.69 -12.86 -3.43
CA THR A 71 1.94 -12.39 -2.82
C THR A 71 1.68 -11.22 -1.88
N PHE A 72 0.77 -10.33 -2.25
CA PHE A 72 0.39 -9.16 -1.44
C PHE A 72 -0.46 -9.54 -0.24
N GLU A 73 -1.22 -10.62 -0.30
CA GLU A 73 -2.05 -11.06 0.81
C GLU A 73 -1.25 -11.23 2.11
N ARG A 74 0.00 -11.63 2.01
CA ARG A 74 0.90 -11.71 3.15
C ARG A 74 1.12 -10.35 3.81
N ILE A 75 1.34 -9.32 2.98
CA ILE A 75 1.55 -7.94 3.46
C ILE A 75 0.24 -7.40 4.02
N ARG A 76 -0.86 -7.56 3.30
CA ARG A 76 -2.18 -7.06 3.70
C ARG A 76 -2.67 -7.67 5.01
N LYS A 77 -2.45 -8.98 5.19
CA LYS A 77 -2.86 -9.69 6.40
C LYS A 77 -2.05 -9.32 7.64
N ASN A 78 -0.78 -8.98 7.45
CA ASN A 78 0.10 -8.60 8.55
C ASN A 78 1.09 -7.51 8.14
N PRO A 79 0.62 -6.27 7.92
CA PRO A 79 1.47 -5.19 7.45
C PRO A 79 2.58 -4.83 8.44
N LYS A 80 2.37 -4.98 9.73
CA LYS A 80 3.38 -4.70 10.77
C LYS A 80 4.60 -5.61 10.67
N ARG A 81 4.41 -6.83 10.21
CA ARG A 81 5.50 -7.82 10.06
C ARG A 81 6.59 -7.35 9.11
N TYR A 82 6.24 -6.58 8.11
CA TYR A 82 7.17 -6.14 7.06
C TYR A 82 7.77 -4.75 7.29
N LEU A 83 7.46 -4.09 8.40
CA LEU A 83 8.00 -2.77 8.70
C LEU A 83 9.52 -2.75 8.70
N ASN A 84 10.16 -3.68 9.39
CA ASN A 84 11.62 -3.74 9.48
C ASN A 84 12.25 -4.07 8.12
N PHE A 85 11.60 -4.91 7.34
CA PHE A 85 12.05 -5.24 5.99
C PHE A 85 12.08 -3.99 5.10
N PHE A 86 10.97 -3.26 5.03
CA PHE A 86 10.89 -2.06 4.20
C PHE A 86 11.79 -0.92 4.70
N LYS A 87 12.07 -0.83 5.98
CA LYS A 87 13.02 0.15 6.52
C LYS A 87 14.45 -0.04 6.02
N ARG A 88 14.82 -1.26 5.65
CA ARG A 88 16.13 -1.54 5.05
C ARG A 88 16.24 -1.13 3.59
N CYS A 89 15.12 -0.83 2.94
CA CYS A 89 15.03 -0.51 1.53
C CYS A 89 14.98 1.00 1.33
N ALA A 90 15.29 1.45 0.10
CA ALA A 90 15.20 2.88 -0.27
C ALA A 90 13.75 3.36 -0.37
N GLY A 91 12.83 2.49 -0.78
CA GLY A 91 11.43 2.82 -0.90
C GLY A 91 10.60 1.66 -1.49
N ILE A 92 9.34 1.95 -1.75
CA ILE A 92 8.33 0.98 -2.20
C ILE A 92 7.64 1.52 -3.45
N ILE A 93 7.51 0.69 -4.48
CA ILE A 93 6.71 0.95 -5.68
C ILE A 93 5.45 0.10 -5.60
N GLY A 94 4.30 0.72 -5.61
CA GLY A 94 3.00 0.05 -5.49
C GLY A 94 2.35 0.50 -4.20
N PHE A 95 1.30 -0.09 -3.73
CA PHE A 95 0.85 -1.47 -3.93
C PHE A 95 -0.09 -1.59 -5.13
N ASP A 96 -0.21 -2.80 -5.69
CA ASP A 96 -0.91 -3.02 -6.97
C ASP A 96 -1.81 -4.27 -6.92
N TYR A 97 -2.87 -4.22 -6.09
CA TYR A 97 -3.94 -5.18 -6.21
C TYR A 97 -4.63 -5.03 -7.57
N SER A 98 -4.91 -6.15 -8.20
CA SER A 98 -5.53 -6.17 -9.53
C SER A 98 -6.90 -5.54 -9.53
N ILE A 99 -7.14 -4.63 -10.48
CA ILE A 99 -8.42 -3.97 -10.71
C ILE A 99 -8.77 -4.17 -12.17
N HIS A 100 -9.93 -4.78 -12.43
CA HIS A 100 -10.42 -5.08 -13.77
C HIS A 100 -11.74 -4.36 -14.02
N SER A 101 -11.95 -3.92 -15.25
CA SER A 101 -13.17 -3.18 -15.65
C SER A 101 -14.46 -3.99 -15.54
N ASP A 102 -14.37 -5.32 -15.58
CA ASP A 102 -15.50 -6.23 -15.40
C ASP A 102 -15.83 -6.57 -13.94
N MET A 103 -15.02 -6.11 -13.00
CA MET A 103 -15.31 -6.23 -11.57
C MET A 103 -16.47 -5.29 -11.17
N PRO A 104 -17.32 -5.68 -10.19
CA PRO A 104 -18.26 -4.74 -9.59
C PRO A 104 -17.56 -3.48 -9.08
N ILE A 105 -18.17 -2.31 -9.25
CA ILE A 105 -17.59 -1.02 -8.86
C ILE A 105 -17.15 -1.01 -7.39
N VAL A 106 -17.95 -1.58 -6.50
CA VAL A 106 -17.61 -1.66 -5.07
C VAL A 106 -16.34 -2.46 -4.84
N LYS A 107 -16.08 -3.50 -5.64
CA LYS A 107 -14.85 -4.28 -5.59
C LYS A 107 -13.65 -3.48 -6.11
N GLN A 108 -13.84 -2.75 -7.22
CA GLN A 108 -12.80 -1.88 -7.76
C GLN A 108 -12.38 -0.82 -6.73
N LYS A 109 -13.34 -0.17 -6.10
CA LYS A 109 -13.09 0.82 -5.04
C LYS A 109 -12.38 0.20 -3.82
N ALA A 110 -12.78 -1.00 -3.41
CA ALA A 110 -12.14 -1.70 -2.30
C ALA A 110 -10.66 -2.01 -2.60
N GLN A 111 -10.35 -2.46 -3.82
CA GLN A 111 -8.96 -2.71 -4.23
C GLN A 111 -8.14 -1.42 -4.31
N MET A 112 -8.72 -0.34 -4.83
CA MET A 112 -8.10 0.99 -4.83
C MET A 112 -7.81 1.45 -3.39
N ASN A 113 -8.75 1.28 -2.49
CA ASN A 113 -8.59 1.62 -1.07
C ASN A 113 -7.46 0.81 -0.44
N ASP A 114 -7.40 -0.50 -0.66
CA ASP A 114 -6.33 -1.35 -0.14
C ASP A 114 -4.95 -0.91 -0.64
N ASN A 115 -4.82 -0.60 -1.93
CA ASN A 115 -3.57 -0.13 -2.52
C ASN A 115 -3.10 1.18 -1.86
N LEU A 116 -4.00 2.14 -1.70
CA LEU A 116 -3.69 3.44 -1.12
C LEU A 116 -3.47 3.38 0.40
N SER A 117 -4.24 2.56 1.10
CA SER A 117 -4.11 2.41 2.56
C SER A 117 -2.78 1.79 2.95
N LEU A 118 -2.32 0.77 2.23
CA LEU A 118 -1.01 0.17 2.45
C LEU A 118 0.11 1.16 2.08
N SER A 119 -0.03 1.88 0.98
CA SER A 119 0.94 2.90 0.57
C SER A 119 1.05 4.01 1.62
N PHE A 120 -0.07 4.51 2.13
CA PHE A 120 -0.10 5.50 3.19
C PHE A 120 0.56 4.99 4.46
N TYR A 121 0.23 3.78 4.88
CA TYR A 121 0.77 3.19 6.11
C TYR A 121 2.30 3.13 6.10
N TYR A 122 2.87 2.62 5.02
CA TYR A 122 4.34 2.56 4.91
C TYR A 122 4.96 3.93 4.67
N GLY A 123 4.31 4.81 3.94
CA GLY A 123 4.75 6.19 3.74
C GLY A 123 4.84 6.97 5.06
N LYS A 124 3.85 6.79 5.91
CA LYS A 124 3.82 7.36 7.26
C LYS A 124 4.97 6.86 8.14
N GLN A 125 5.49 5.68 7.89
CA GLN A 125 6.66 5.11 8.58
C GLN A 125 8.00 5.57 7.97
N GLU A 126 8.00 6.69 7.28
CA GLU A 126 9.17 7.30 6.64
C GLU A 126 9.74 6.51 5.45
N ASN A 127 8.98 5.60 4.87
CA ASN A 127 9.34 4.98 3.59
C ASN A 127 8.99 5.91 2.43
N ASN A 128 9.85 5.98 1.43
CA ASN A 128 9.52 6.62 0.16
C ASN A 128 8.51 5.75 -0.58
N ILE A 129 7.43 6.35 -1.04
CA ILE A 129 6.35 5.65 -1.75
C ILE A 129 6.21 6.21 -3.16
N ILE A 130 6.21 5.33 -4.15
CA ILE A 130 5.77 5.62 -5.51
C ILE A 130 4.44 4.89 -5.70
N PRO A 131 3.30 5.56 -5.51
CA PRO A 131 2.00 4.92 -5.60
C PRO A 131 1.70 4.49 -7.03
N ASN A 132 0.99 3.38 -7.16
CA ASN A 132 0.49 2.94 -8.45
C ASN A 132 -0.87 3.57 -8.72
N ILE A 133 -1.04 4.13 -9.91
CA ILE A 133 -2.32 4.66 -10.38
C ILE A 133 -3.01 3.55 -11.18
N ARG A 134 -4.04 2.95 -10.59
CA ARG A 134 -4.77 1.87 -11.20
C ARG A 134 -6.27 1.97 -10.91
N TYR A 135 -7.06 1.91 -11.95
CA TYR A 135 -8.52 1.94 -11.90
C TYR A 135 -9.08 1.01 -12.98
N GLY A 136 -10.31 0.51 -12.78
CA GLY A 136 -10.93 -0.42 -13.73
C GLY A 136 -11.73 0.26 -14.82
N ILE A 137 -12.38 1.39 -14.50
CA ILE A 137 -13.18 2.20 -15.42
C ILE A 137 -12.80 3.68 -15.29
N ASP A 138 -12.99 4.43 -16.37
CA ASP A 138 -12.55 5.84 -16.45
C ASP A 138 -13.19 6.74 -15.39
N GLU A 139 -14.42 6.48 -15.00
CA GLU A 139 -15.14 7.24 -13.97
C GLU A 139 -14.43 7.18 -12.60
N LEU A 140 -13.68 6.12 -12.33
CA LEU A 140 -12.91 6.01 -11.08
C LEU A 140 -11.55 6.72 -11.14
N ALA A 141 -11.08 7.10 -12.33
CA ALA A 141 -9.81 7.81 -12.47
C ALA A 141 -9.84 9.17 -11.76
N ASP A 142 -10.93 9.90 -11.89
CA ASP A 142 -11.09 11.21 -11.25
C ASP A 142 -11.11 11.09 -9.73
N GLU A 143 -11.73 10.05 -9.20
CA GLU A 143 -11.74 9.77 -7.76
C GLU A 143 -10.33 9.47 -7.25
N TYR A 144 -9.54 8.74 -8.04
CA TYR A 144 -8.18 8.34 -7.67
C TYR A 144 -7.22 9.53 -7.68
N LEU A 145 -7.40 10.45 -8.63
CA LEU A 145 -6.48 11.58 -8.85
C LEU A 145 -6.89 12.85 -8.10
N SER A 146 -8.07 12.86 -7.53
CA SER A 146 -8.56 14.00 -6.75
C SER A 146 -7.96 14.02 -5.35
#